data_1a6c2d15d6a1d97d58ab50a64aba25b5
#
_entry.id   1a6c2d15d6a1d97d58ab50a64aba25b5
#
_cell.length_a   1.000
_cell.length_b   1.000
_cell.length_c   1.000
_cell.angle_alpha   90.00
_cell.angle_beta   90.00
_cell.angle_gamma   90.00
#
_symmetry.space_group_name_H-M   'P 1'
#
loop_
_entity.id
_entity.type
_entity.pdbx_description
1 polymer ?
#
loop_
_entity_poly.entity_id
_entity_poly.type
_entity_poly.pdbx_seq_one_letter_code
_entity_poly.pdbx_strand_id
1 'polypeptide(L)'
;MEVDVLKRVPVREQDPKVRATNFEEVCYGYNKEEAMAEASRCLNCKNAQCMKGCPVSINIPAFVEQVKNGDFTKAYEIISESSALPAVCGRVCPQESQCEGKCIRGFKGDPVSIGKLERFVADWARENGIKPEPAKEMNGHKVAVIGSGPSGVTAAGDLAKMGYDVTIFEALHQPGGVLVYGIPEFRLPKEKVVAKEIENIKSLGVKIETNVVVGKSVTIDSLLEDEGFDAVFIGSGAGLPKFMGIPGENANGVFSANEYLTRSNLMKAFDENSNTPIMRGKKVAVVGGGNVAMDAARTALRLGAETHIVYRRSEEELPARVEEVHHAKEEGIIFDLLTNPTEILEDENGWVCGMKCVKMELGEPDASGRRRPVEIPDSEFTMDVDTVIMSLGTSPNPLISSTTEGLETNKWKCIVAEESNGQTTKEGVYAGGDAVTGAATVILAMEAGRAGAKGIDEYIKNNK
;
A
#
# COMPACT_ATOMS: atom_id res chain seq x y z
N MET A 1 7.01 -31.33 14.52
CA MET A 1 6.14 -30.46 15.35
C MET A 1 4.74 -31.05 15.29
N GLU A 2 4.09 -31.26 16.41
CA GLU A 2 2.68 -31.69 16.44
C GLU A 2 1.83 -30.46 16.04
N VAL A 3 1.03 -30.57 14.96
CA VAL A 3 0.30 -29.45 14.40
C VAL A 3 -1.10 -29.44 14.99
N ASP A 4 -1.43 -28.40 15.76
CA ASP A 4 -2.81 -28.12 16.14
C ASP A 4 -3.56 -27.55 14.91
N VAL A 5 -4.38 -28.37 14.28
CA VAL A 5 -5.10 -27.99 13.07
C VAL A 5 -6.10 -26.83 13.26
N LEU A 6 -6.48 -26.49 14.50
CA LEU A 6 -7.41 -25.42 14.83
C LEU A 6 -6.71 -24.10 15.14
N LYS A 7 -5.41 -24.09 15.41
CA LYS A 7 -4.63 -22.88 15.73
C LYS A 7 -3.57 -22.61 14.69
N ARG A 8 -3.33 -21.33 14.43
CA ARG A 8 -2.19 -20.90 13.59
C ARG A 8 -0.86 -21.28 14.23
N VAL A 9 0.12 -21.60 13.40
CA VAL A 9 1.51 -21.61 13.84
C VAL A 9 1.88 -20.16 14.19
N PRO A 10 2.37 -19.90 15.42
CA PRO A 10 2.73 -18.54 15.82
C PRO A 10 3.82 -17.95 14.91
N VAL A 11 3.65 -16.71 14.53
CA VAL A 11 4.67 -15.96 13.79
C VAL A 11 5.63 -15.32 14.78
N ARG A 12 6.92 -15.40 14.49
CA ARG A 12 7.95 -14.77 15.32
C ARG A 12 8.04 -13.28 15.03
N GLU A 13 8.06 -12.48 16.08
CA GLU A 13 8.14 -11.02 16.01
C GLU A 13 9.14 -10.48 17.02
N GLN A 14 9.60 -9.25 16.81
CA GLN A 14 10.38 -8.52 17.81
C GLN A 14 9.53 -8.25 19.06
N ASP A 15 10.17 -8.28 20.23
CA ASP A 15 9.53 -7.81 21.47
C ASP A 15 8.99 -6.38 21.30
N PRO A 16 7.76 -6.07 21.74
CA PRO A 16 7.13 -4.77 21.54
C PRO A 16 7.94 -3.57 22.03
N LYS A 17 8.62 -3.70 23.17
CA LYS A 17 9.46 -2.62 23.73
C LYS A 17 10.74 -2.42 22.94
N VAL A 18 11.27 -3.49 22.35
CA VAL A 18 12.47 -3.44 21.50
C VAL A 18 12.12 -2.85 20.15
N ARG A 19 11.06 -3.35 19.49
CA ARG A 19 10.68 -2.88 18.17
C ARG A 19 10.19 -1.43 18.13
N ALA A 20 9.69 -0.91 19.26
CA ALA A 20 9.29 0.49 19.40
C ALA A 20 10.47 1.48 19.32
N THR A 21 11.72 1.00 19.40
CA THR A 21 12.93 1.84 19.42
C THR A 21 13.82 1.71 18.18
N ASN A 22 13.41 0.91 17.19
CA ASN A 22 14.20 0.68 15.98
C ASN A 22 13.32 0.61 14.72
N PHE A 23 13.97 0.67 13.55
CA PHE A 23 13.31 0.59 12.24
C PHE A 23 13.49 -0.78 11.55
N GLU A 24 14.00 -1.78 12.26
CA GLU A 24 14.10 -3.13 11.75
C GLU A 24 12.72 -3.76 11.55
N GLU A 25 12.60 -4.69 10.61
CA GLU A 25 11.34 -5.36 10.32
C GLU A 25 10.76 -6.04 11.56
N VAL A 26 9.51 -5.72 11.90
CA VAL A 26 8.83 -6.19 13.12
C VAL A 26 8.63 -7.69 13.12
N CYS A 27 8.16 -8.23 12.00
CA CYS A 27 7.82 -9.64 11.86
C CYS A 27 8.97 -10.39 11.18
N TYR A 28 9.47 -11.49 11.80
CA TYR A 28 10.52 -12.32 11.20
C TYR A 28 9.99 -13.32 10.17
N GLY A 29 8.66 -13.57 10.14
CA GLY A 29 8.06 -14.58 9.28
C GLY A 29 8.29 -16.01 9.77
N TYR A 30 7.89 -16.98 8.93
CA TYR A 30 8.10 -18.41 9.16
C TYR A 30 9.48 -18.86 8.70
N ASN A 31 10.05 -19.86 9.42
CA ASN A 31 11.08 -20.71 8.86
C ASN A 31 10.44 -21.86 8.05
N LYS A 32 11.27 -22.74 7.48
CA LYS A 32 10.83 -23.85 6.63
C LYS A 32 9.86 -24.79 7.37
N GLU A 33 10.20 -25.18 8.57
CA GLU A 33 9.43 -26.12 9.39
C GLU A 33 8.09 -25.52 9.83
N GLU A 34 8.09 -24.25 10.22
CA GLU A 34 6.89 -23.49 10.58
C GLU A 34 5.96 -23.32 9.37
N ALA A 35 6.50 -22.98 8.20
CA ALA A 35 5.73 -22.82 6.97
C ALA A 35 5.09 -24.15 6.54
N MET A 36 5.82 -25.24 6.55
CA MET A 36 5.29 -26.57 6.21
C MET A 36 4.22 -27.02 7.21
N ALA A 37 4.42 -26.75 8.51
CA ALA A 37 3.43 -27.03 9.55
C ALA A 37 2.14 -26.22 9.34
N GLU A 38 2.24 -24.91 9.11
CA GLU A 38 1.08 -24.07 8.82
C GLU A 38 0.38 -24.49 7.54
N ALA A 39 1.11 -24.80 6.46
CA ALA A 39 0.56 -25.27 5.21
C ALA A 39 -0.21 -26.59 5.35
N SER A 40 0.19 -27.47 6.28
CA SER A 40 -0.50 -28.74 6.54
C SER A 40 -1.91 -28.58 7.11
N ARG A 41 -2.25 -27.40 7.64
CA ARG A 41 -3.59 -27.07 8.13
C ARG A 41 -4.58 -26.82 6.98
N CYS A 42 -4.12 -26.58 5.76
CA CYS A 42 -4.97 -26.32 4.62
C CYS A 42 -5.80 -27.55 4.23
N LEU A 43 -7.09 -27.36 3.97
CA LEU A 43 -8.03 -28.42 3.58
C LEU A 43 -8.01 -28.74 2.09
N ASN A 44 -7.24 -28.00 1.28
CA ASN A 44 -7.19 -28.11 -0.18
C ASN A 44 -8.61 -28.16 -0.81
N CYS A 45 -9.41 -27.13 -0.53
CA CYS A 45 -10.84 -27.09 -0.86
C CYS A 45 -11.05 -27.04 -2.38
N LYS A 46 -11.96 -27.89 -2.93
CA LYS A 46 -12.33 -27.86 -4.36
C LYS A 46 -12.97 -26.53 -4.80
N ASN A 47 -13.74 -25.87 -3.92
CA ASN A 47 -14.32 -24.54 -4.12
C ASN A 47 -13.71 -23.59 -3.10
N ALA A 48 -12.45 -23.24 -3.29
CA ALA A 48 -11.65 -22.46 -2.37
C ALA A 48 -12.13 -21.00 -2.28
N GLN A 49 -12.85 -20.67 -1.21
CA GLN A 49 -13.36 -19.31 -1.02
C GLN A 49 -12.21 -18.29 -0.80
N CYS A 50 -11.07 -18.72 -0.29
CA CYS A 50 -9.88 -17.88 -0.16
C CYS A 50 -9.40 -17.32 -1.50
N MET A 51 -9.49 -18.08 -2.61
CA MET A 51 -9.18 -17.57 -3.96
C MET A 51 -10.09 -16.42 -4.37
N LYS A 52 -11.40 -16.54 -4.07
CA LYS A 52 -12.39 -15.48 -4.33
C LYS A 52 -12.19 -14.24 -3.46
N GLY A 53 -11.53 -14.40 -2.35
CA GLY A 53 -11.13 -13.29 -1.47
C GLY A 53 -9.81 -12.63 -1.86
N CYS A 54 -9.09 -13.17 -2.85
CA CYS A 54 -7.86 -12.58 -3.36
C CYS A 54 -8.17 -11.76 -4.62
N PRO A 55 -7.95 -10.43 -4.63
CA PRO A 55 -8.24 -9.59 -5.80
C PRO A 55 -7.54 -10.06 -7.08
N VAL A 56 -6.29 -10.54 -6.99
CA VAL A 56 -5.53 -11.06 -8.14
C VAL A 56 -5.71 -12.57 -8.35
N SER A 57 -6.62 -13.22 -7.59
CA SER A 57 -7.03 -14.61 -7.77
C SER A 57 -5.89 -15.64 -7.74
N ILE A 58 -4.92 -15.49 -6.82
CA ILE A 58 -3.85 -16.49 -6.63
C ILE A 58 -4.46 -17.88 -6.37
N ASN A 59 -3.91 -18.91 -7.01
CA ASN A 59 -4.30 -20.29 -6.74
C ASN A 59 -3.76 -20.76 -5.38
N ILE A 60 -4.44 -20.28 -4.31
CA ILE A 60 -4.01 -20.47 -2.92
C ILE A 60 -3.90 -21.95 -2.53
N PRO A 61 -4.89 -22.83 -2.80
CA PRO A 61 -4.74 -24.24 -2.45
C PRO A 61 -3.52 -24.90 -3.13
N ALA A 62 -3.27 -24.55 -4.38
CA ALA A 62 -2.18 -25.15 -5.14
C ALA A 62 -0.80 -24.74 -4.58
N PHE A 63 -0.57 -23.44 -4.31
CA PHE A 63 0.74 -23.05 -3.76
C PHE A 63 0.94 -23.54 -2.32
N VAL A 64 -0.13 -23.54 -1.49
CA VAL A 64 -0.06 -24.06 -0.12
C VAL A 64 0.25 -25.55 -0.09
N GLU A 65 -0.30 -26.34 -1.02
CA GLU A 65 0.03 -27.75 -1.15
C GLU A 65 1.51 -27.97 -1.50
N GLN A 66 2.09 -27.11 -2.37
CA GLN A 66 3.53 -27.20 -2.68
C GLN A 66 4.39 -26.80 -1.46
N VAL A 67 3.98 -25.80 -0.68
CA VAL A 67 4.68 -25.45 0.58
C VAL A 67 4.66 -26.65 1.54
N LYS A 68 3.51 -27.29 1.72
CA LYS A 68 3.36 -28.49 2.55
C LYS A 68 4.30 -29.61 2.11
N ASN A 69 4.48 -29.79 0.79
CA ASN A 69 5.35 -30.82 0.22
C ASN A 69 6.83 -30.45 0.19
N GLY A 70 7.19 -29.20 0.53
CA GLY A 70 8.55 -28.67 0.52
C GLY A 70 9.06 -28.26 -0.85
N ASP A 71 8.18 -28.17 -1.87
CA ASP A 71 8.52 -27.68 -3.21
C ASP A 71 8.22 -26.17 -3.29
N PHE A 72 9.14 -25.37 -2.75
CA PHE A 72 8.98 -23.94 -2.68
C PHE A 72 9.19 -23.24 -4.03
N THR A 73 9.95 -23.84 -4.94
CA THR A 73 10.11 -23.36 -6.31
C THR A 73 8.75 -23.39 -7.02
N LYS A 74 8.08 -24.52 -6.97
CA LYS A 74 6.76 -24.67 -7.60
C LYS A 74 5.70 -23.79 -6.94
N ALA A 75 5.77 -23.61 -5.60
CA ALA A 75 4.91 -22.69 -4.88
C ALA A 75 5.09 -21.25 -5.39
N TYR A 76 6.33 -20.79 -5.58
CA TYR A 76 6.62 -19.45 -6.13
C TYR A 76 6.13 -19.28 -7.57
N GLU A 77 6.34 -20.26 -8.44
CA GLU A 77 5.82 -20.24 -9.81
C GLU A 77 4.30 -20.01 -9.82
N ILE A 78 3.54 -20.79 -9.01
CA ILE A 78 2.08 -20.67 -8.91
C ILE A 78 1.65 -19.27 -8.42
N ILE A 79 2.32 -18.71 -7.42
CA ILE A 79 2.03 -17.36 -6.95
C ILE A 79 2.31 -16.33 -8.05
N SER A 80 3.45 -16.46 -8.75
CA SER A 80 3.93 -15.51 -9.76
C SER A 80 3.10 -15.47 -11.05
N GLU A 81 2.24 -16.47 -11.29
CA GLU A 81 1.24 -16.43 -12.36
C GLU A 81 0.20 -15.30 -12.15
N SER A 82 -0.08 -14.97 -10.89
CA SER A 82 -1.12 -14.01 -10.50
C SER A 82 -0.59 -12.79 -9.74
N SER A 83 0.53 -12.86 -9.06
CA SER A 83 1.09 -11.78 -8.25
C SER A 83 2.45 -11.33 -8.75
N ALA A 84 2.56 -10.04 -9.10
CA ALA A 84 3.84 -9.43 -9.48
C ALA A 84 4.71 -9.02 -8.28
N LEU A 85 4.12 -8.91 -7.07
CA LEU A 85 4.76 -8.41 -5.86
C LEU A 85 4.47 -9.30 -4.63
N PRO A 86 4.76 -10.61 -4.68
CA PRO A 86 4.36 -11.53 -3.62
C PRO A 86 5.03 -11.25 -2.27
N ALA A 87 6.29 -10.81 -2.23
CA ALA A 87 6.97 -10.47 -1.00
C ALA A 87 6.38 -9.23 -0.32
N VAL A 88 5.85 -8.29 -1.11
CA VAL A 88 5.10 -7.13 -0.62
C VAL A 88 3.72 -7.56 -0.12
N CYS A 89 2.95 -8.29 -0.93
CA CYS A 89 1.58 -8.71 -0.59
C CYS A 89 1.54 -9.54 0.69
N GLY A 90 2.46 -10.47 0.87
CA GLY A 90 2.56 -11.28 2.08
C GLY A 90 2.81 -10.46 3.37
N ARG A 91 3.28 -9.20 3.24
CA ARG A 91 3.53 -8.27 4.35
C ARG A 91 2.39 -7.27 4.59
N VAL A 92 1.78 -6.75 3.51
CA VAL A 92 0.92 -5.55 3.62
C VAL A 92 -0.55 -5.76 3.26
N CYS A 93 -0.92 -6.88 2.63
CA CYS A 93 -2.33 -7.16 2.33
C CYS A 93 -3.18 -7.25 3.61
N PRO A 94 -4.41 -6.76 3.61
CA PRO A 94 -5.37 -6.96 4.70
C PRO A 94 -5.99 -8.36 4.60
N GLN A 95 -5.17 -9.40 4.84
CA GLN A 95 -5.55 -10.81 4.64
C GLN A 95 -6.79 -11.19 5.46
N GLU A 96 -6.95 -10.59 6.65
CA GLU A 96 -8.07 -10.80 7.57
C GLU A 96 -9.44 -10.46 6.96
N SER A 97 -9.50 -9.52 6.03
CA SER A 97 -10.71 -9.14 5.29
C SER A 97 -10.78 -9.74 3.88
N GLN A 98 -9.71 -10.37 3.40
CA GLN A 98 -9.55 -10.92 2.06
C GLN A 98 -9.46 -12.46 2.09
N CYS A 99 -8.33 -13.02 1.67
CA CYS A 99 -8.16 -14.47 1.53
C CYS A 99 -8.33 -15.24 2.84
N GLU A 100 -7.73 -14.78 3.93
CA GLU A 100 -7.85 -15.43 5.25
C GLU A 100 -9.24 -15.27 5.82
N GLY A 101 -9.89 -14.11 5.65
CA GLY A 101 -11.29 -13.89 6.06
C GLY A 101 -12.29 -14.77 5.35
N LYS A 102 -11.92 -15.39 4.22
CA LYS A 102 -12.75 -16.37 3.49
C LYS A 102 -12.30 -17.82 3.71
N CYS A 103 -11.29 -18.05 4.54
CA CYS A 103 -10.80 -19.40 4.79
C CYS A 103 -11.80 -20.22 5.65
N ILE A 104 -12.17 -21.42 5.18
CA ILE A 104 -13.13 -22.30 5.87
C ILE A 104 -12.64 -22.70 7.27
N ARG A 105 -11.32 -22.79 7.48
CA ARG A 105 -10.75 -23.06 8.82
C ARG A 105 -11.22 -22.04 9.86
N GLY A 106 -11.44 -20.78 9.47
CA GLY A 106 -11.92 -19.71 10.34
C GLY A 106 -13.29 -19.93 10.98
N PHE A 107 -14.08 -20.90 10.51
CA PHE A 107 -15.37 -21.22 11.14
C PHE A 107 -15.26 -22.01 12.45
N LYS A 108 -14.17 -22.75 12.66
CA LYS A 108 -13.99 -23.62 13.85
C LYS A 108 -12.66 -23.42 14.58
N GLY A 109 -11.86 -22.47 14.11
CA GLY A 109 -10.53 -22.16 14.66
C GLY A 109 -9.93 -21.00 13.92
N ASP A 110 -8.62 -20.91 13.85
CA ASP A 110 -7.94 -19.87 13.10
C ASP A 110 -7.89 -20.19 11.60
N PRO A 111 -8.13 -19.23 10.70
CA PRO A 111 -7.86 -19.41 9.28
C PRO A 111 -6.38 -19.76 9.04
N VAL A 112 -6.05 -20.38 7.92
CA VAL A 112 -4.66 -20.58 7.51
C VAL A 112 -3.99 -19.23 7.29
N SER A 113 -2.76 -19.06 7.75
CA SER A 113 -1.96 -17.83 7.61
C SER A 113 -1.43 -17.67 6.18
N ILE A 114 -2.33 -17.45 5.24
CA ILE A 114 -2.06 -17.45 3.79
C ILE A 114 -1.01 -16.39 3.44
N GLY A 115 -1.16 -15.17 3.97
CA GLY A 115 -0.20 -14.10 3.73
C GLY A 115 1.21 -14.39 4.28
N LYS A 116 1.31 -15.04 5.43
CA LYS A 116 2.61 -15.43 6.00
C LYS A 116 3.27 -16.56 5.19
N LEU A 117 2.47 -17.47 4.60
CA LEU A 117 2.96 -18.48 3.65
C LEU A 117 3.40 -17.86 2.32
N GLU A 118 2.64 -16.93 1.75
CA GLU A 118 3.02 -16.16 0.57
C GLU A 118 4.35 -15.42 0.78
N ARG A 119 4.48 -14.73 1.92
CA ARG A 119 5.71 -14.08 2.34
C ARG A 119 6.88 -15.05 2.40
N PHE A 120 6.70 -16.19 3.07
CA PHE A 120 7.75 -17.21 3.20
C PHE A 120 8.24 -17.68 1.84
N VAL A 121 7.32 -18.02 0.92
CA VAL A 121 7.67 -18.48 -0.42
C VAL A 121 8.42 -17.41 -1.22
N ALA A 122 7.97 -16.16 -1.16
CA ALA A 122 8.62 -15.06 -1.86
C ALA A 122 10.01 -14.73 -1.30
N ASP A 123 10.17 -14.74 0.02
CA ASP A 123 11.46 -14.52 0.68
C ASP A 123 12.43 -15.66 0.37
N TRP A 124 11.96 -16.91 0.42
CA TRP A 124 12.74 -18.08 0.04
C TRP A 124 13.19 -18.02 -1.42
N ALA A 125 12.31 -17.67 -2.35
CA ALA A 125 12.64 -17.53 -3.77
C ALA A 125 13.74 -16.48 -3.99
N ARG A 126 13.61 -15.32 -3.35
CA ARG A 126 14.62 -14.26 -3.39
C ARG A 126 15.98 -14.74 -2.89
N GLU A 127 16.02 -15.44 -1.75
CA GLU A 127 17.23 -15.94 -1.13
C GLU A 127 17.92 -17.03 -1.96
N ASN A 128 17.14 -17.77 -2.76
CA ASN A 128 17.63 -18.80 -3.68
C ASN A 128 17.82 -18.29 -5.11
N GLY A 129 17.71 -16.98 -5.35
CA GLY A 129 17.96 -16.35 -6.66
C GLY A 129 16.95 -16.71 -7.77
N ILE A 130 15.76 -17.17 -7.39
CA ILE A 130 14.69 -17.50 -8.34
C ILE A 130 14.06 -16.20 -8.83
N LYS A 131 13.94 -16.07 -10.15
CA LYS A 131 13.39 -14.89 -10.84
C LYS A 131 12.29 -15.30 -11.80
N PRO A 132 11.34 -14.39 -12.12
CA PRO A 132 10.37 -14.63 -13.16
C PRO A 132 11.05 -14.74 -14.54
N GLU A 133 10.49 -15.54 -15.44
CA GLU A 133 11.00 -15.71 -16.78
C GLU A 133 10.48 -14.61 -17.72
N PRO A 134 11.35 -14.00 -18.55
CA PRO A 134 10.95 -13.03 -19.56
C PRO A 134 10.18 -13.71 -20.70
N ALA A 135 9.48 -12.91 -21.52
CA ALA A 135 8.86 -13.40 -22.73
C ALA A 135 9.88 -14.04 -23.67
N LYS A 136 9.49 -15.14 -24.35
CA LYS A 136 10.36 -15.83 -25.30
C LYS A 136 10.54 -15.05 -26.60
N GLU A 137 9.52 -14.30 -27.00
CA GLU A 137 9.49 -13.51 -28.22
C GLU A 137 8.88 -12.14 -27.97
N MET A 138 9.46 -11.11 -28.58
CA MET A 138 8.92 -9.75 -28.54
C MET A 138 7.91 -9.57 -29.67
N ASN A 139 6.80 -8.87 -29.40
CA ASN A 139 5.73 -8.63 -30.37
C ASN A 139 5.95 -7.37 -31.24
N GLY A 140 6.98 -6.57 -30.95
CA GLY A 140 7.35 -5.39 -31.71
C GLY A 140 6.63 -4.09 -31.31
N HIS A 141 5.72 -4.15 -30.34
CA HIS A 141 4.98 -3.00 -29.85
C HIS A 141 5.55 -2.43 -28.55
N LYS A 142 5.38 -1.11 -28.35
CA LYS A 142 5.88 -0.37 -27.18
C LYS A 142 4.75 0.14 -26.33
N VAL A 143 4.88 0.03 -25.00
CA VAL A 143 3.91 0.56 -24.04
C VAL A 143 4.61 1.43 -23.01
N ALA A 144 4.10 2.65 -22.80
CA ALA A 144 4.55 3.52 -21.74
C ALA A 144 3.69 3.30 -20.48
N VAL A 145 4.32 3.24 -19.30
CA VAL A 145 3.65 3.14 -18.02
C VAL A 145 4.03 4.35 -17.17
N ILE A 146 3.04 5.08 -16.66
CA ILE A 146 3.24 6.29 -15.87
C ILE A 146 3.09 5.97 -14.39
N GLY A 147 4.21 6.03 -13.66
CA GLY A 147 4.30 5.66 -12.25
C GLY A 147 4.71 4.22 -12.00
N SER A 148 5.61 4.03 -11.07
CA SER A 148 6.18 2.74 -10.66
C SER A 148 5.58 2.19 -9.36
N GLY A 149 4.41 2.69 -8.96
CA GLY A 149 3.65 2.12 -7.85
C GLY A 149 3.07 0.73 -8.17
N PRO A 150 2.37 0.09 -7.24
CA PRO A 150 1.88 -1.28 -7.42
C PRO A 150 1.11 -1.55 -8.71
N SER A 151 0.23 -0.62 -9.13
CA SER A 151 -0.52 -0.79 -10.39
C SER A 151 0.39 -0.71 -11.62
N GLY A 152 1.30 0.27 -11.65
CA GLY A 152 2.22 0.47 -12.78
C GLY A 152 3.22 -0.68 -12.94
N VAL A 153 3.87 -1.14 -11.88
CA VAL A 153 4.83 -2.26 -11.97
C VAL A 153 4.12 -3.57 -12.30
N THR A 154 2.88 -3.75 -11.87
CA THR A 154 2.09 -4.94 -12.24
C THR A 154 1.69 -4.90 -13.71
N ALA A 155 1.18 -3.77 -14.20
CA ALA A 155 0.86 -3.60 -15.61
C ALA A 155 2.10 -3.80 -16.49
N ALA A 156 3.23 -3.20 -16.12
CA ALA A 156 4.49 -3.33 -16.84
C ALA A 156 5.00 -4.78 -16.87
N GLY A 157 4.96 -5.48 -15.73
CA GLY A 157 5.39 -6.87 -15.64
C GLY A 157 4.53 -7.82 -16.48
N ASP A 158 3.19 -7.65 -16.42
CA ASP A 158 2.27 -8.47 -17.22
C ASP A 158 2.45 -8.19 -18.72
N LEU A 159 2.57 -6.94 -19.15
CA LEU A 159 2.84 -6.58 -20.56
C LEU A 159 4.20 -7.11 -21.03
N ALA A 160 5.25 -7.01 -20.23
CA ALA A 160 6.56 -7.56 -20.58
C ALA A 160 6.51 -9.08 -20.77
N LYS A 161 5.76 -9.83 -19.94
CA LYS A 161 5.53 -11.27 -20.14
C LYS A 161 4.76 -11.59 -21.41
N MET A 162 3.94 -10.64 -21.93
CA MET A 162 3.24 -10.76 -23.23
C MET A 162 4.11 -10.36 -24.43
N GLY A 163 5.37 -9.94 -24.19
CA GLY A 163 6.33 -9.60 -25.26
C GLY A 163 6.35 -8.12 -25.68
N TYR A 164 5.74 -7.22 -24.92
CA TYR A 164 5.81 -5.78 -25.15
C TYR A 164 7.15 -5.18 -24.71
N ASP A 165 7.66 -4.17 -25.44
CA ASP A 165 8.75 -3.30 -24.98
C ASP A 165 8.16 -2.24 -24.05
N VAL A 166 8.37 -2.37 -22.73
CA VAL A 166 7.73 -1.56 -21.71
C VAL A 166 8.74 -0.61 -21.07
N THR A 167 8.36 0.67 -21.01
CA THR A 167 9.11 1.69 -20.26
C THR A 167 8.21 2.32 -19.20
N ILE A 168 8.65 2.27 -17.94
CA ILE A 168 8.01 2.97 -16.82
C ILE A 168 8.67 4.35 -16.67
N PHE A 169 7.87 5.41 -16.62
CA PHE A 169 8.28 6.77 -16.29
C PHE A 169 7.88 7.08 -14.85
N GLU A 170 8.86 7.31 -13.98
CA GLU A 170 8.69 7.56 -12.56
C GLU A 170 9.13 8.97 -12.19
N ALA A 171 8.26 9.71 -11.52
CA ALA A 171 8.55 11.09 -11.11
C ALA A 171 9.60 11.19 -10.00
N LEU A 172 9.67 10.20 -9.12
CA LEU A 172 10.62 10.17 -8.01
C LEU A 172 11.97 9.58 -8.44
N HIS A 173 12.99 9.79 -7.60
CA HIS A 173 14.34 9.27 -7.83
C HIS A 173 14.48 7.76 -7.55
N GLN A 174 13.51 7.15 -6.89
CA GLN A 174 13.44 5.71 -6.63
C GLN A 174 12.09 5.14 -7.08
N PRO A 175 12.07 3.99 -7.77
CA PRO A 175 10.85 3.33 -8.17
C PRO A 175 10.20 2.58 -6.99
N GLY A 176 8.88 2.41 -7.07
CA GLY A 176 8.09 1.67 -6.10
C GLY A 176 6.87 2.45 -5.57
N GLY A 177 6.81 3.77 -5.81
CA GLY A 177 5.69 4.60 -5.38
C GLY A 177 5.46 4.50 -3.87
N VAL A 178 4.20 4.27 -3.45
CA VAL A 178 3.81 4.17 -2.03
C VAL A 178 4.59 3.09 -1.26
N LEU A 179 5.09 2.06 -1.92
CA LEU A 179 5.92 1.02 -1.28
C LEU A 179 7.23 1.58 -0.74
N VAL A 180 7.72 2.67 -1.33
CA VAL A 180 8.99 3.31 -0.96
C VAL A 180 8.75 4.54 -0.09
N TYR A 181 7.82 5.43 -0.47
CA TYR A 181 7.64 6.68 0.28
C TYR A 181 6.65 6.54 1.45
N GLY A 182 5.62 5.67 1.34
CA GLY A 182 4.49 5.65 2.27
C GLY A 182 4.61 4.61 3.38
N ILE A 183 4.94 3.36 3.05
CA ILE A 183 4.99 2.26 4.01
C ILE A 183 6.33 2.27 4.74
N PRO A 184 6.38 2.24 6.10
CA PRO A 184 7.63 2.31 6.84
C PRO A 184 8.56 1.10 6.68
N GLU A 185 9.86 1.32 6.92
CA GLU A 185 10.91 0.30 6.85
C GLU A 185 10.60 -0.90 7.76
N PHE A 186 10.10 -0.66 8.97
CA PHE A 186 9.77 -1.71 9.94
C PHE A 186 8.58 -2.60 9.56
N ARG A 187 7.81 -2.22 8.52
CA ARG A 187 6.74 -3.05 7.91
C ARG A 187 7.14 -3.64 6.57
N LEU A 188 7.84 -2.86 5.76
CA LEU A 188 8.21 -3.21 4.40
C LEU A 188 9.63 -2.72 4.11
N PRO A 189 10.66 -3.55 4.34
CA PRO A 189 12.05 -3.19 4.09
C PRO A 189 12.30 -2.80 2.63
N LYS A 190 12.93 -1.64 2.40
CA LYS A 190 13.11 -1.09 1.04
C LYS A 190 14.16 -1.85 0.25
N GLU A 191 15.35 -1.98 0.81
CA GLU A 191 16.49 -2.61 0.13
C GLU A 191 16.29 -4.13 -0.02
N LYS A 192 15.81 -4.79 1.05
CA LYS A 192 15.69 -6.26 1.10
C LYS A 192 14.48 -6.79 0.35
N VAL A 193 13.39 -6.01 0.24
CA VAL A 193 12.12 -6.46 -0.32
C VAL A 193 11.73 -5.66 -1.54
N VAL A 194 11.43 -4.35 -1.40
CA VAL A 194 10.88 -3.55 -2.50
C VAL A 194 11.85 -3.47 -3.68
N ALA A 195 13.13 -3.17 -3.42
CA ALA A 195 14.14 -3.09 -4.48
C ALA A 195 14.28 -4.43 -5.23
N LYS A 196 14.16 -5.57 -4.51
CA LYS A 196 14.26 -6.89 -5.13
C LYS A 196 13.04 -7.24 -6.00
N GLU A 197 11.85 -6.87 -5.57
CA GLU A 197 10.66 -7.00 -6.42
C GLU A 197 10.76 -6.13 -7.68
N ILE A 198 11.27 -4.90 -7.56
CA ILE A 198 11.53 -4.04 -8.72
C ILE A 198 12.63 -4.64 -9.63
N GLU A 199 13.68 -5.24 -9.08
CA GLU A 199 14.69 -5.97 -9.86
C GLU A 199 14.09 -7.15 -10.62
N ASN A 200 13.13 -7.87 -10.04
CA ASN A 200 12.40 -8.93 -10.72
C ASN A 200 11.61 -8.40 -11.94
N ILE A 201 10.93 -7.25 -11.79
CA ILE A 201 10.24 -6.59 -12.91
C ILE A 201 11.23 -6.16 -14.00
N LYS A 202 12.37 -5.57 -13.64
CA LYS A 202 13.44 -5.24 -14.60
C LYS A 202 13.98 -6.47 -15.33
N SER A 203 14.07 -7.61 -14.64
CA SER A 203 14.57 -8.85 -15.26
C SER A 203 13.66 -9.40 -16.35
N LEU A 204 12.40 -8.96 -16.42
CA LEU A 204 11.47 -9.24 -17.51
C LEU A 204 11.74 -8.39 -18.77
N GLY A 205 12.68 -7.46 -18.73
CA GLY A 205 12.99 -6.53 -19.82
C GLY A 205 12.38 -5.14 -19.66
N VAL A 206 11.65 -4.87 -18.57
CA VAL A 206 11.06 -3.55 -18.29
C VAL A 206 12.15 -2.51 -18.02
N LYS A 207 12.08 -1.39 -18.73
CA LYS A 207 12.91 -0.20 -18.51
C LYS A 207 12.22 0.71 -17.49
N ILE A 208 12.99 1.34 -16.60
CA ILE A 208 12.46 2.31 -15.63
C ILE A 208 13.29 3.58 -15.72
N GLU A 209 12.65 4.67 -16.06
CA GLU A 209 13.24 6.01 -16.11
C GLU A 209 12.72 6.84 -14.95
N THR A 210 13.60 7.14 -14.01
CA THR A 210 13.30 7.96 -12.82
C THR A 210 13.50 9.44 -13.07
N ASN A 211 12.97 10.31 -12.21
CA ASN A 211 13.01 11.77 -12.32
C ASN A 211 12.33 12.32 -13.60
N VAL A 212 11.36 11.58 -14.14
CA VAL A 212 10.55 12.00 -15.29
C VAL A 212 9.13 12.32 -14.84
N VAL A 213 8.77 13.60 -14.85
CA VAL A 213 7.45 14.08 -14.44
C VAL A 213 6.56 14.23 -15.67
N VAL A 214 5.71 13.23 -15.91
CA VAL A 214 4.74 13.25 -17.00
C VAL A 214 3.71 14.37 -16.74
N GLY A 215 3.46 15.18 -17.76
CA GLY A 215 2.72 16.44 -17.68
C GLY A 215 3.62 17.67 -17.45
N LYS A 216 4.96 17.48 -17.33
CA LYS A 216 5.97 18.54 -17.23
C LYS A 216 7.13 18.33 -18.19
N SER A 217 7.92 17.26 -17.99
CA SER A 217 9.08 16.96 -18.84
C SER A 217 8.68 16.25 -20.14
N VAL A 218 7.66 15.44 -20.10
CA VAL A 218 7.01 14.77 -21.25
C VAL A 218 5.49 14.82 -21.06
N THR A 219 4.74 14.70 -22.15
CA THR A 219 3.26 14.64 -22.11
C THR A 219 2.77 13.28 -22.60
N ILE A 220 1.52 12.93 -22.29
CA ILE A 220 0.90 11.71 -22.83
C ILE A 220 0.90 11.74 -24.36
N ASP A 221 0.56 12.91 -24.94
CA ASP A 221 0.49 13.08 -26.38
C ASP A 221 1.87 12.90 -27.03
N SER A 222 2.95 13.47 -26.46
CA SER A 222 4.31 13.30 -26.98
C SER A 222 4.79 11.84 -26.91
N LEU A 223 4.41 11.09 -25.88
CA LEU A 223 4.72 9.65 -25.78
C LEU A 223 4.07 8.86 -26.94
N LEU A 224 2.81 9.15 -27.26
CA LEU A 224 2.07 8.47 -28.32
C LEU A 224 2.50 8.91 -29.73
N GLU A 225 2.69 10.22 -29.94
CA GLU A 225 2.88 10.81 -31.27
C GLU A 225 4.36 10.91 -31.67
N ASP A 226 5.25 11.32 -30.74
CA ASP A 226 6.65 11.61 -31.05
C ASP A 226 7.58 10.45 -30.68
N GLU A 227 7.35 9.75 -29.55
CA GLU A 227 8.24 8.70 -29.06
C GLU A 227 7.80 7.29 -29.52
N GLY A 228 6.65 7.17 -30.17
CA GLY A 228 6.19 5.95 -30.83
C GLY A 228 5.74 4.85 -29.88
N PHE A 229 5.17 5.20 -28.74
CA PHE A 229 4.46 4.24 -27.90
C PHE A 229 3.06 3.96 -28.48
N ASP A 230 2.68 2.68 -28.54
CA ASP A 230 1.40 2.25 -29.07
C ASP A 230 0.24 2.46 -28.10
N ALA A 231 0.53 2.45 -26.82
CA ALA A 231 -0.42 2.70 -25.73
C ALA A 231 0.27 3.24 -24.47
N VAL A 232 -0.54 3.84 -23.58
CA VAL A 232 -0.08 4.36 -22.30
C VAL A 232 -0.95 3.80 -21.16
N PHE A 233 -0.32 3.35 -20.06
CA PHE A 233 -0.99 3.02 -18.81
C PHE A 233 -0.66 4.07 -17.74
N ILE A 234 -1.68 4.66 -17.11
CA ILE A 234 -1.53 5.65 -16.04
C ILE A 234 -1.75 4.98 -14.68
N GLY A 235 -0.66 4.79 -13.93
CA GLY A 235 -0.64 4.26 -12.56
C GLY A 235 -0.04 5.26 -11.58
N SER A 236 -0.34 6.55 -11.72
CA SER A 236 0.28 7.65 -10.97
C SER A 236 -0.14 7.75 -9.49
N GLY A 237 -1.09 6.93 -9.07
CA GLY A 237 -1.53 6.86 -7.68
C GLY A 237 -2.33 8.08 -7.19
N ALA A 238 -2.42 8.23 -5.86
CA ALA A 238 -3.10 9.32 -5.17
C ALA A 238 -2.22 9.83 -4.02
N GLY A 239 -1.42 10.86 -4.28
CA GLY A 239 -0.43 11.39 -3.34
C GLY A 239 -0.76 12.76 -2.76
N LEU A 240 -1.81 13.44 -3.22
CA LEU A 240 -2.19 14.77 -2.75
C LEU A 240 -2.95 14.67 -1.42
N PRO A 241 -2.38 15.16 -0.29
CA PRO A 241 -2.98 14.99 1.02
C PRO A 241 -4.25 15.82 1.20
N LYS A 242 -5.14 15.35 2.09
CA LYS A 242 -6.33 16.05 2.54
C LYS A 242 -6.12 16.60 3.94
N PHE A 243 -6.68 17.80 4.17
CA PHE A 243 -6.72 18.49 5.45
C PHE A 243 -8.16 18.67 5.92
N MET A 244 -8.36 19.06 7.17
CA MET A 244 -9.68 19.25 7.77
C MET A 244 -10.31 20.58 7.38
N GLY A 245 -9.49 21.62 7.07
CA GLY A 245 -9.91 22.99 6.88
C GLY A 245 -10.23 23.70 8.20
N ILE A 246 -9.57 23.32 9.29
CA ILE A 246 -9.72 23.95 10.61
C ILE A 246 -8.67 25.05 10.82
N PRO A 247 -8.93 26.02 11.72
CA PRO A 247 -7.95 27.05 12.08
C PRO A 247 -6.64 26.43 12.57
N GLY A 248 -5.51 27.05 12.21
CA GLY A 248 -4.17 26.64 12.65
C GLY A 248 -3.54 25.49 11.85
N GLU A 249 -4.18 24.94 10.85
CA GLU A 249 -3.59 23.86 10.03
C GLU A 249 -2.33 24.27 9.23
N ASN A 250 -2.04 25.58 9.15
CA ASN A 250 -0.83 26.09 8.51
C ASN A 250 0.32 26.38 9.49
N ALA A 251 0.15 26.06 10.76
CA ALA A 251 1.18 26.26 11.78
C ALA A 251 2.43 25.42 11.51
N ASN A 252 3.59 25.93 11.94
CA ASN A 252 4.82 25.14 11.97
C ASN A 252 4.65 23.96 12.93
N GLY A 253 4.94 22.74 12.46
CA GLY A 253 4.71 21.52 13.23
C GLY A 253 3.45 20.77 12.82
N VAL A 254 2.68 21.29 11.85
CA VAL A 254 1.61 20.54 11.19
C VAL A 254 2.14 19.92 9.90
N PHE A 255 1.95 18.62 9.75
CA PHE A 255 2.38 17.85 8.57
C PHE A 255 1.22 17.03 8.02
N SER A 256 1.23 16.79 6.73
CA SER A 256 0.49 15.64 6.21
C SER A 256 1.26 14.34 6.51
N ALA A 257 0.53 13.23 6.67
CA ALA A 257 1.18 11.92 6.84
C ALA A 257 2.06 11.57 5.63
N ASN A 258 1.65 11.93 4.41
CA ASN A 258 2.45 11.72 3.20
C ASN A 258 3.80 12.44 3.27
N GLU A 259 3.83 13.70 3.69
CA GLU A 259 5.08 14.45 3.84
C GLU A 259 5.97 13.82 4.91
N TYR A 260 5.40 13.55 6.08
CA TYR A 260 6.12 13.00 7.20
C TYR A 260 6.74 11.63 6.88
N LEU A 261 5.95 10.74 6.28
CA LEU A 261 6.40 9.41 5.88
C LEU A 261 7.38 9.46 4.69
N THR A 262 7.19 10.35 3.72
CA THR A 262 8.14 10.51 2.61
C THR A 262 9.51 10.92 3.12
N ARG A 263 9.59 11.87 4.05
CA ARG A 263 10.86 12.27 4.69
C ARG A 263 11.51 11.11 5.43
N SER A 264 10.72 10.36 6.21
CA SER A 264 11.23 9.22 6.97
C SER A 264 11.66 8.08 6.05
N ASN A 265 10.81 7.63 5.13
CA ASN A 265 11.03 6.41 4.37
C ASN A 265 11.90 6.63 3.12
N LEU A 266 11.41 7.39 2.12
CA LEU A 266 12.12 7.62 0.86
C LEU A 266 13.41 8.40 1.06
N MET A 267 13.37 9.44 1.89
CA MET A 267 14.51 10.32 2.17
C MET A 267 15.33 9.88 3.39
N LYS A 268 14.98 8.72 4.00
CA LYS A 268 15.73 8.06 5.08
C LYS A 268 15.98 8.93 6.32
N ALA A 269 15.07 9.85 6.67
CA ALA A 269 15.26 10.74 7.83
C ALA A 269 15.31 10.01 9.19
N PHE A 270 14.94 8.75 9.25
CA PHE A 270 15.11 7.88 10.42
C PHE A 270 16.55 7.40 10.62
N ASP A 271 17.36 7.39 9.57
CA ASP A 271 18.78 6.97 9.63
C ASP A 271 19.63 8.13 10.14
N GLU A 272 20.42 7.87 11.17
CA GLU A 272 21.30 8.87 11.80
C GLU A 272 22.38 9.40 10.84
N ASN A 273 22.71 8.64 9.79
CA ASN A 273 23.67 9.05 8.76
C ASN A 273 23.02 9.87 7.62
N SER A 274 21.68 10.03 7.64
CA SER A 274 20.95 10.82 6.65
C SER A 274 21.03 12.32 6.96
N ASN A 275 21.22 13.12 5.90
CA ASN A 275 21.16 14.59 6.02
C ASN A 275 19.70 15.13 5.91
N THR A 276 18.70 14.26 5.80
CA THR A 276 17.30 14.69 5.66
C THR A 276 16.76 15.18 7.00
N PRO A 277 16.32 16.46 7.12
CA PRO A 277 15.74 16.96 8.35
C PRO A 277 14.33 16.39 8.55
N ILE A 278 14.04 16.01 9.80
CA ILE A 278 12.69 15.65 10.24
C ILE A 278 12.41 16.26 11.60
N MET A 279 11.21 16.79 11.81
CA MET A 279 10.80 17.26 13.12
C MET A 279 10.51 16.05 14.03
N ARG A 280 11.29 15.94 15.09
CA ARG A 280 11.10 14.96 16.16
C ARG A 280 10.27 15.62 17.25
N GLY A 281 8.95 15.58 17.18
CA GLY A 281 8.09 16.11 18.21
C GLY A 281 8.30 15.39 19.56
N LYS A 282 7.96 16.07 20.66
CA LYS A 282 7.91 15.44 22.00
C LYS A 282 6.56 14.76 22.21
N LYS A 283 5.48 15.45 21.81
CA LYS A 283 4.09 14.97 21.88
C LYS A 283 3.43 15.17 20.53
N VAL A 284 3.16 14.06 19.87
CA VAL A 284 2.65 14.03 18.49
C VAL A 284 1.22 13.51 18.48
N ALA A 285 0.30 14.28 17.89
CA ALA A 285 -1.04 13.82 17.56
C ALA A 285 -1.12 13.43 16.08
N VAL A 286 -1.53 12.21 15.81
CA VAL A 286 -1.84 11.74 14.45
C VAL A 286 -3.34 11.67 14.28
N VAL A 287 -3.89 12.51 13.41
CA VAL A 287 -5.33 12.62 13.17
C VAL A 287 -5.75 11.68 12.06
N GLY A 288 -6.44 10.61 12.42
CA GLY A 288 -6.91 9.57 11.50
C GLY A 288 -6.85 8.18 12.10
N GLY A 289 -7.47 7.19 11.46
CA GLY A 289 -7.58 5.82 11.98
C GLY A 289 -7.23 4.73 10.95
N GLY A 290 -6.69 5.10 9.78
CA GLY A 290 -6.30 4.15 8.72
C GLY A 290 -4.87 3.61 8.89
N ASN A 291 -4.45 2.73 7.96
CA ASN A 291 -3.09 2.17 7.95
C ASN A 291 -2.01 3.27 7.93
N VAL A 292 -2.24 4.35 7.17
CA VAL A 292 -1.30 5.48 7.09
C VAL A 292 -1.17 6.19 8.43
N ALA A 293 -2.26 6.28 9.24
CA ALA A 293 -2.21 6.83 10.59
C ALA A 293 -1.39 5.94 11.52
N MET A 294 -1.57 4.61 11.45
CA MET A 294 -0.75 3.66 12.22
C MET A 294 0.73 3.79 11.85
N ASP A 295 1.03 3.89 10.54
CA ASP A 295 2.38 4.04 10.03
C ASP A 295 3.05 5.34 10.50
N ALA A 296 2.33 6.48 10.43
CA ALA A 296 2.83 7.77 10.89
C ALA A 296 3.05 7.79 12.41
N ALA A 297 2.10 7.24 13.18
CA ALA A 297 2.20 7.19 14.63
C ALA A 297 3.35 6.30 15.10
N ARG A 298 3.49 5.10 14.53
CA ARG A 298 4.58 4.18 14.87
C ARG A 298 5.95 4.72 14.43
N THR A 299 6.00 5.52 13.37
CA THR A 299 7.20 6.24 12.95
C THR A 299 7.56 7.34 13.95
N ALA A 300 6.60 8.18 14.36
CA ALA A 300 6.82 9.23 15.35
C ALA A 300 7.29 8.68 16.71
N LEU A 301 6.69 7.57 17.16
CA LEU A 301 7.11 6.87 18.37
C LEU A 301 8.59 6.44 18.29
N ARG A 302 9.00 5.83 17.18
CA ARG A 302 10.41 5.39 16.95
C ARG A 302 11.38 6.56 16.88
N LEU A 303 10.93 7.73 16.52
CA LEU A 303 11.70 8.97 16.54
C LEU A 303 11.73 9.64 17.92
N GLY A 304 11.09 9.04 18.93
CA GLY A 304 11.18 9.42 20.35
C GLY A 304 10.00 10.20 20.90
N ALA A 305 8.89 10.33 20.19
CA ALA A 305 7.71 11.07 20.64
C ALA A 305 6.77 10.22 21.49
N GLU A 306 6.13 10.84 22.50
CA GLU A 306 4.85 10.36 23.02
C GLU A 306 3.80 10.57 21.92
N THR A 307 3.15 9.50 21.49
CA THR A 307 2.33 9.55 20.28
C THR A 307 0.89 9.15 20.54
N HIS A 308 -0.02 9.97 20.01
CA HIS A 308 -1.46 9.84 20.13
C HIS A 308 -2.09 9.62 18.73
N ILE A 309 -2.96 8.62 18.62
CA ILE A 309 -3.91 8.49 17.51
C ILE A 309 -5.20 9.21 17.93
N VAL A 310 -5.58 10.24 17.19
CA VAL A 310 -6.83 10.98 17.43
C VAL A 310 -7.84 10.59 16.35
N TYR A 311 -8.92 9.92 16.75
CA TYR A 311 -9.89 9.38 15.84
C TYR A 311 -11.34 9.64 16.26
N ARG A 312 -12.16 10.14 15.35
CA ARG A 312 -13.53 10.59 15.61
C ARG A 312 -14.57 9.50 15.86
N ARG A 313 -14.21 8.23 15.63
CA ARG A 313 -15.08 7.06 15.87
C ARG A 313 -14.45 6.15 16.93
N SER A 314 -15.11 5.01 17.19
CA SER A 314 -14.57 4.01 18.12
C SER A 314 -13.57 3.07 17.46
N GLU A 315 -13.04 2.14 18.23
CA GLU A 315 -12.09 1.14 17.77
C GLU A 315 -12.68 0.21 16.70
N GLU A 316 -13.95 -0.13 16.82
CA GLU A 316 -14.65 -1.01 15.87
C GLU A 316 -14.74 -0.42 14.46
N GLU A 317 -14.71 0.90 14.34
CA GLU A 317 -14.74 1.60 13.05
C GLU A 317 -13.35 1.96 12.51
N LEU A 318 -12.26 1.55 13.15
CA LEU A 318 -10.91 1.77 12.64
C LEU A 318 -10.73 1.06 11.28
N PRO A 319 -10.41 1.76 10.21
CA PRO A 319 -10.21 1.12 8.90
C PRO A 319 -8.81 0.51 8.73
N ALA A 320 -7.93 0.67 9.71
CA ALA A 320 -6.60 0.06 9.71
C ALA A 320 -6.69 -1.46 9.89
N ARG A 321 -5.69 -2.17 9.39
CA ARG A 321 -5.52 -3.61 9.63
C ARG A 321 -5.46 -3.89 11.13
N VAL A 322 -6.14 -4.97 11.55
CA VAL A 322 -6.19 -5.39 12.95
C VAL A 322 -4.78 -5.62 13.51
N GLU A 323 -3.90 -6.26 12.75
CA GLU A 323 -2.49 -6.49 13.12
C GLU A 323 -1.75 -5.16 13.40
N GLU A 324 -1.97 -4.13 12.58
CA GLU A 324 -1.29 -2.83 12.75
C GLU A 324 -1.81 -2.05 13.96
N VAL A 325 -3.12 -2.12 14.24
CA VAL A 325 -3.71 -1.55 15.45
C VAL A 325 -3.16 -2.23 16.70
N HIS A 326 -3.06 -3.56 16.66
CA HIS A 326 -2.51 -4.36 17.75
C HIS A 326 -1.04 -4.00 18.02
N HIS A 327 -0.20 -3.97 16.97
CA HIS A 327 1.19 -3.56 17.08
C HIS A 327 1.35 -2.14 17.64
N ALA A 328 0.52 -1.19 17.18
CA ALA A 328 0.56 0.19 17.68
C ALA A 328 0.28 0.28 19.18
N LYS A 329 -0.72 -0.47 19.66
CA LYS A 329 -1.05 -0.55 21.10
C LYS A 329 0.06 -1.19 21.93
N GLU A 330 0.60 -2.31 21.46
CA GLU A 330 1.70 -3.00 22.16
C GLU A 330 2.96 -2.15 22.24
N GLU A 331 3.23 -1.32 21.24
CA GLU A 331 4.35 -0.38 21.20
C GLU A 331 4.15 0.83 22.12
N GLY A 332 2.93 1.06 22.65
CA GLY A 332 2.63 2.11 23.61
C GLY A 332 2.00 3.37 23.04
N ILE A 333 1.47 3.32 21.82
CA ILE A 333 0.71 4.43 21.23
C ILE A 333 -0.62 4.58 21.97
N ILE A 334 -0.96 5.82 22.31
CA ILE A 334 -2.19 6.19 23.01
C ILE A 334 -3.29 6.42 21.96
N PHE A 335 -4.48 5.85 22.22
CA PHE A 335 -5.63 6.00 21.32
C PHE A 335 -6.69 6.90 21.95
N ASP A 336 -6.79 8.14 21.48
CA ASP A 336 -7.84 9.10 21.81
C ASP A 336 -8.99 8.94 20.82
N LEU A 337 -9.79 7.91 21.05
CA LEU A 337 -10.97 7.59 20.24
C LEU A 337 -12.14 8.51 20.58
N LEU A 338 -13.16 8.56 19.71
CA LEU A 338 -14.31 9.43 19.87
C LEU A 338 -13.89 10.90 20.15
N THR A 339 -12.87 11.34 19.40
CA THR A 339 -12.25 12.65 19.56
C THR A 339 -12.01 13.27 18.19
N ASN A 340 -12.44 14.51 18.00
CA ASN A 340 -12.30 15.22 16.73
C ASN A 340 -11.64 16.58 16.96
N PRO A 341 -10.55 16.92 16.25
CA PRO A 341 -9.93 18.25 16.32
C PRO A 341 -10.84 19.34 15.74
N THR A 342 -10.81 20.52 16.33
CA THR A 342 -11.56 21.70 15.88
C THR A 342 -10.66 22.90 15.59
N GLU A 343 -9.49 22.98 16.21
CA GLU A 343 -8.52 24.07 16.02
C GLU A 343 -7.14 23.59 16.46
N ILE A 344 -6.10 24.01 15.72
CA ILE A 344 -4.70 23.86 16.14
C ILE A 344 -4.24 25.18 16.74
N LEU A 345 -3.65 25.12 17.93
CA LEU A 345 -3.18 26.28 18.66
C LEU A 345 -1.71 26.57 18.32
N GLU A 346 -1.42 27.85 18.08
CA GLU A 346 -0.08 28.34 17.76
C GLU A 346 0.46 29.19 18.92
N ASP A 347 1.78 29.14 19.13
CA ASP A 347 2.48 30.09 19.98
C ASP A 347 2.77 31.42 19.24
N GLU A 348 3.41 32.35 19.90
CA GLU A 348 3.77 33.66 19.35
C GLU A 348 4.71 33.61 18.13
N ASN A 349 5.37 32.49 17.89
CA ASN A 349 6.28 32.24 16.77
C ASN A 349 5.62 31.40 15.65
N GLY A 350 4.33 31.08 15.77
CA GLY A 350 3.58 30.29 14.80
C GLY A 350 3.86 28.79 14.86
N TRP A 351 4.32 28.26 15.98
CA TRP A 351 4.53 26.83 16.21
C TRP A 351 3.36 26.21 16.96
N VAL A 352 3.04 24.97 16.63
CA VAL A 352 2.02 24.20 17.36
C VAL A 352 2.37 24.12 18.85
N CYS A 353 1.43 24.54 19.70
CA CYS A 353 1.52 24.45 21.15
C CYS A 353 0.33 23.73 21.79
N GLY A 354 -0.60 23.23 21.00
CA GLY A 354 -1.75 22.46 21.44
C GLY A 354 -2.77 22.23 20.33
N MET A 355 -3.79 21.45 20.63
CA MET A 355 -4.88 21.13 19.70
C MET A 355 -6.21 21.10 20.46
N LYS A 356 -7.18 21.93 20.09
CA LYS A 356 -8.55 21.87 20.62
C LYS A 356 -9.30 20.73 19.96
N CYS A 357 -10.00 19.98 20.77
CA CYS A 357 -10.80 18.84 20.36
C CYS A 357 -12.18 18.87 21.02
N VAL A 358 -13.13 18.18 20.40
CA VAL A 358 -14.44 17.85 20.97
C VAL A 358 -14.58 16.35 21.11
N LYS A 359 -15.38 15.92 22.10
CA LYS A 359 -15.77 14.51 22.22
C LYS A 359 -16.89 14.18 21.24
N MET A 360 -16.88 12.93 20.77
CA MET A 360 -17.84 12.43 19.82
C MET A 360 -18.67 11.31 20.43
N GLU A 361 -19.89 11.15 19.95
CA GLU A 361 -20.70 9.93 20.11
C GLU A 361 -21.01 9.31 18.76
N LEU A 362 -21.44 8.05 18.77
CA LEU A 362 -21.77 7.33 17.54
C LEU A 362 -23.29 7.31 17.34
N GLY A 363 -23.72 7.90 16.23
CA GLY A 363 -25.09 7.84 15.74
C GLY A 363 -25.35 6.64 14.85
N GLU A 364 -26.35 6.76 13.97
CA GLU A 364 -26.74 5.72 13.03
C GLU A 364 -25.64 5.40 12.01
N PRO A 365 -25.60 4.14 11.49
CA PRO A 365 -24.67 3.73 10.45
C PRO A 365 -24.83 4.55 9.16
N ASP A 366 -23.69 4.90 8.54
CA ASP A 366 -23.64 5.51 7.22
C ASP A 366 -23.82 4.45 6.09
N ALA A 367 -23.79 4.88 4.82
CA ALA A 367 -23.93 3.99 3.66
C ALA A 367 -22.83 2.88 3.59
N SER A 368 -21.72 3.06 4.29
CA SER A 368 -20.65 2.05 4.41
C SER A 368 -20.86 1.09 5.59
N GLY A 369 -21.95 1.24 6.34
CA GLY A 369 -22.25 0.47 7.55
C GLY A 369 -21.51 0.94 8.81
N ARG A 370 -20.70 2.00 8.74
CA ARG A 370 -20.00 2.57 9.89
C ARG A 370 -20.85 3.64 10.58
N ARG A 371 -20.90 3.62 11.90
CA ARG A 371 -21.65 4.58 12.69
C ARG A 371 -21.14 6.00 12.49
N ARG A 372 -22.06 6.94 12.27
CA ARG A 372 -21.72 8.34 12.02
C ARG A 372 -21.24 9.00 13.31
N PRO A 373 -20.09 9.70 13.32
CA PRO A 373 -19.67 10.48 14.48
C PRO A 373 -20.49 11.76 14.61
N VAL A 374 -20.95 12.05 15.83
CA VAL A 374 -21.72 13.24 16.20
C VAL A 374 -21.00 13.94 17.34
N GLU A 375 -20.87 15.25 17.27
CA GLU A 375 -20.22 16.05 18.33
C GLU A 375 -21.11 16.10 19.57
N ILE A 376 -20.48 15.93 20.74
CA ILE A 376 -21.13 16.13 22.03
C ILE A 376 -21.00 17.62 22.41
N PRO A 377 -22.12 18.35 22.59
CA PRO A 377 -22.08 19.77 22.96
C PRO A 377 -21.31 19.98 24.26
N ASP A 378 -20.64 21.13 24.39
CA ASP A 378 -19.91 21.59 25.58
C ASP A 378 -18.84 20.59 26.06
N SER A 379 -18.23 19.82 25.12
CA SER A 379 -17.22 18.79 25.40
C SER A 379 -15.82 19.19 24.97
N GLU A 380 -15.60 20.46 24.66
CA GLU A 380 -14.31 20.99 24.21
C GLU A 380 -13.22 20.79 25.25
N PHE A 381 -12.06 20.40 24.80
CA PHE A 381 -10.86 20.29 25.60
C PHE A 381 -9.61 20.53 24.77
N THR A 382 -8.49 20.79 25.43
CA THR A 382 -7.21 21.00 24.75
C THR A 382 -6.28 19.83 25.03
N MET A 383 -5.69 19.29 23.97
CA MET A 383 -4.58 18.35 24.01
C MET A 383 -3.26 19.13 23.98
N ASP A 384 -2.34 18.79 24.88
CA ASP A 384 -0.99 19.33 24.91
C ASP A 384 -0.12 18.56 23.90
N VAL A 385 0.10 19.16 22.72
CA VAL A 385 0.89 18.58 21.62
C VAL A 385 1.74 19.67 20.96
N ASP A 386 2.90 19.29 20.46
CA ASP A 386 3.82 20.16 19.73
C ASP A 386 3.92 19.83 18.22
N THR A 387 3.31 18.75 17.82
CA THR A 387 3.31 18.29 16.42
C THR A 387 1.98 17.62 16.10
N VAL A 388 1.42 17.94 14.94
CA VAL A 388 0.18 17.34 14.44
C VAL A 388 0.42 16.75 13.04
N ILE A 389 0.04 15.49 12.85
CA ILE A 389 0.16 14.80 11.57
C ILE A 389 -1.24 14.46 11.05
N MET A 390 -1.64 15.10 9.94
CA MET A 390 -2.94 14.86 9.31
C MET A 390 -2.88 13.60 8.43
N SER A 391 -3.67 12.59 8.78
CA SER A 391 -3.75 11.29 8.10
C SER A 391 -5.17 11.00 7.62
N LEU A 392 -5.72 11.90 6.81
CA LEU A 392 -7.14 11.93 6.40
C LEU A 392 -7.37 11.35 4.99
N GLY A 393 -6.39 10.66 4.44
CA GLY A 393 -6.40 10.14 3.09
C GLY A 393 -5.87 11.13 2.06
N THR A 394 -5.89 10.69 0.82
CA THR A 394 -5.29 11.41 -0.32
C THR A 394 -6.22 11.44 -1.52
N SER A 395 -5.87 12.24 -2.51
CA SER A 395 -6.50 12.30 -3.83
C SER A 395 -5.46 12.28 -4.93
N PRO A 396 -5.82 11.90 -6.18
CA PRO A 396 -4.90 11.96 -7.31
C PRO A 396 -4.40 13.38 -7.57
N ASN A 397 -3.13 13.49 -7.99
CA ASN A 397 -2.58 14.75 -8.45
C ASN A 397 -3.20 15.10 -9.83
N PRO A 398 -3.78 16.28 -10.03
CA PRO A 398 -4.44 16.66 -11.28
C PRO A 398 -3.48 16.95 -12.43
N LEU A 399 -2.16 16.90 -12.24
CA LEU A 399 -1.18 17.30 -13.24
C LEU A 399 -1.40 16.58 -14.58
N ILE A 400 -1.49 15.24 -14.57
CA ILE A 400 -1.65 14.46 -15.80
C ILE A 400 -2.96 14.80 -16.50
N SER A 401 -4.08 14.79 -15.78
CA SER A 401 -5.39 15.09 -16.36
C SER A 401 -5.52 16.53 -16.87
N SER A 402 -4.88 17.50 -16.22
CA SER A 402 -4.90 18.91 -16.63
C SER A 402 -4.00 19.22 -17.83
N THR A 403 -3.08 18.33 -18.18
CA THR A 403 -2.13 18.48 -19.30
C THR A 403 -2.39 17.50 -20.45
N THR A 404 -3.50 16.76 -20.41
CA THR A 404 -3.84 15.73 -21.39
C THR A 404 -5.27 15.97 -21.88
N GLU A 405 -5.41 16.48 -23.10
CA GLU A 405 -6.72 16.74 -23.70
C GLU A 405 -7.48 15.43 -23.95
N GLY A 406 -8.78 15.43 -23.66
CA GLY A 406 -9.65 14.26 -23.81
C GLY A 406 -9.58 13.24 -22.67
N LEU A 407 -8.74 13.46 -21.65
CA LEU A 407 -8.69 12.62 -20.45
C LEU A 407 -9.60 13.19 -19.35
N GLU A 408 -10.76 12.58 -19.16
CA GLU A 408 -11.76 13.04 -18.19
C GLU A 408 -11.48 12.58 -16.77
N THR A 409 -11.94 13.38 -15.80
CA THR A 409 -11.93 13.06 -14.37
C THR A 409 -13.30 13.22 -13.75
N ASN A 410 -13.57 12.47 -12.69
CA ASN A 410 -14.79 12.61 -11.91
C ASN A 410 -14.69 13.78 -10.89
N LYS A 411 -15.77 14.03 -10.13
CA LYS A 411 -15.84 15.09 -9.12
C LYS A 411 -14.78 14.99 -8.00
N TRP A 412 -14.15 13.84 -7.82
CA TRP A 412 -13.06 13.62 -6.85
C TRP A 412 -11.67 13.72 -7.48
N LYS A 413 -11.59 14.16 -8.74
CA LYS A 413 -10.36 14.27 -9.55
C LYS A 413 -9.69 12.94 -9.87
N CYS A 414 -10.42 11.83 -9.74
CA CYS A 414 -9.97 10.52 -10.19
C CYS A 414 -10.20 10.40 -11.70
N ILE A 415 -9.28 9.77 -12.42
CA ILE A 415 -9.41 9.52 -13.86
C ILE A 415 -10.60 8.60 -14.10
N VAL A 416 -11.44 8.95 -15.08
CA VAL A 416 -12.56 8.09 -15.51
C VAL A 416 -12.00 6.96 -16.35
N ALA A 417 -12.17 5.72 -15.89
CA ALA A 417 -11.74 4.52 -16.58
C ALA A 417 -12.72 3.36 -16.34
N GLU A 418 -12.83 2.46 -17.31
CA GLU A 418 -13.58 1.21 -17.17
C GLU A 418 -12.87 0.26 -16.21
N GLU A 419 -13.56 -0.20 -15.19
CA GLU A 419 -12.98 -1.04 -14.13
C GLU A 419 -12.45 -2.39 -14.69
N SER A 420 -13.13 -2.94 -15.69
CA SER A 420 -12.84 -4.27 -16.25
C SER A 420 -11.55 -4.35 -17.07
N ASN A 421 -11.10 -3.23 -17.68
CA ASN A 421 -9.97 -3.20 -18.60
C ASN A 421 -9.10 -1.93 -18.50
N GLY A 422 -9.45 -0.99 -17.63
CA GLY A 422 -8.70 0.25 -17.44
C GLY A 422 -8.83 1.29 -18.55
N GLN A 423 -9.68 1.10 -19.55
CA GLN A 423 -9.83 2.01 -20.67
C GLN A 423 -10.35 3.38 -20.21
N THR A 424 -9.65 4.46 -20.58
CA THR A 424 -10.05 5.84 -20.28
C THR A 424 -10.88 6.45 -21.43
N THR A 425 -11.26 7.71 -21.27
CA THR A 425 -11.95 8.48 -22.32
C THR A 425 -11.04 8.87 -23.50
N LYS A 426 -9.71 8.71 -23.35
CA LYS A 426 -8.73 9.01 -24.41
C LYS A 426 -8.26 7.71 -25.06
N GLU A 427 -8.33 7.64 -26.39
CA GLU A 427 -7.91 6.47 -27.17
C GLU A 427 -6.44 6.12 -26.94
N GLY A 428 -6.13 4.82 -26.79
CA GLY A 428 -4.78 4.33 -26.50
C GLY A 428 -4.29 4.59 -25.08
N VAL A 429 -5.10 5.22 -24.21
CA VAL A 429 -4.75 5.56 -22.83
C VAL A 429 -5.60 4.78 -21.85
N TYR A 430 -4.93 4.10 -20.93
CA TYR A 430 -5.47 3.25 -19.89
C TYR A 430 -5.06 3.77 -18.52
N ALA A 431 -5.82 3.47 -17.48
CA ALA A 431 -5.51 3.89 -16.13
C ALA A 431 -5.96 2.86 -15.10
N GLY A 432 -5.30 2.83 -13.95
CA GLY A 432 -5.68 1.93 -12.87
C GLY A 432 -5.06 2.30 -11.50
N GLY A 433 -5.52 1.60 -10.46
CA GLY A 433 -5.13 1.85 -9.08
C GLY A 433 -5.68 3.16 -8.53
N ASP A 434 -4.99 3.74 -7.56
CA ASP A 434 -5.49 4.90 -6.80
C ASP A 434 -5.72 6.16 -7.66
N ALA A 435 -5.15 6.22 -8.86
CA ALA A 435 -5.43 7.29 -9.83
C ALA A 435 -6.89 7.27 -10.33
N VAL A 436 -7.54 6.12 -10.29
CA VAL A 436 -8.92 5.88 -10.74
C VAL A 436 -9.88 5.75 -9.57
N THR A 437 -9.53 4.96 -8.55
CA THR A 437 -10.42 4.63 -7.43
C THR A 437 -10.27 5.55 -6.21
N GLY A 438 -9.23 6.38 -6.16
CA GLY A 438 -8.75 6.97 -4.92
C GLY A 438 -7.92 5.98 -4.10
N ALA A 439 -7.37 6.44 -2.98
CA ALA A 439 -6.47 5.61 -2.17
C ALA A 439 -7.14 4.32 -1.67
N ALA A 440 -6.53 3.18 -1.98
CA ALA A 440 -7.00 1.84 -1.64
C ALA A 440 -5.84 0.96 -1.11
N THR A 441 -5.77 -0.30 -1.52
CA THR A 441 -4.73 -1.23 -1.09
C THR A 441 -3.78 -1.59 -2.22
N VAL A 442 -2.56 -2.04 -1.87
CA VAL A 442 -1.56 -2.50 -2.83
C VAL A 442 -2.15 -3.55 -3.78
N ILE A 443 -2.84 -4.55 -3.24
CA ILE A 443 -3.36 -5.67 -4.04
C ILE A 443 -4.49 -5.25 -5.00
N LEU A 444 -5.35 -4.28 -4.62
CA LEU A 444 -6.37 -3.72 -5.51
C LEU A 444 -5.74 -2.88 -6.63
N ALA A 445 -4.67 -2.15 -6.32
CA ALA A 445 -3.92 -1.44 -7.34
C ALA A 445 -3.24 -2.41 -8.33
N MET A 446 -2.76 -3.56 -7.86
CA MET A 446 -2.21 -4.63 -8.72
C MET A 446 -3.29 -5.25 -9.61
N GLU A 447 -4.49 -5.52 -9.07
CA GLU A 447 -5.64 -6.00 -9.85
C GLU A 447 -5.96 -5.05 -11.01
N ALA A 448 -6.05 -3.75 -10.72
CA ALA A 448 -6.28 -2.71 -11.74
C ALA A 448 -5.14 -2.64 -12.78
N GLY A 449 -3.89 -2.83 -12.36
CA GLY A 449 -2.74 -2.93 -13.26
C GLY A 449 -2.85 -4.11 -14.23
N ARG A 450 -3.27 -5.28 -13.75
CA ARG A 450 -3.53 -6.48 -14.58
C ARG A 450 -4.67 -6.25 -15.55
N ALA A 451 -5.77 -5.66 -15.10
CA ALA A 451 -6.91 -5.32 -15.95
C ALA A 451 -6.48 -4.37 -17.09
N GLY A 452 -5.72 -3.33 -16.76
CA GLY A 452 -5.17 -2.39 -17.74
C GLY A 452 -4.20 -3.02 -18.73
N ALA A 453 -3.31 -3.91 -18.27
CA ALA A 453 -2.41 -4.64 -19.17
C ALA A 453 -3.17 -5.49 -20.20
N LYS A 454 -4.22 -6.19 -19.75
CA LYS A 454 -5.11 -6.96 -20.62
C LYS A 454 -5.86 -6.05 -21.60
N GLY A 455 -6.40 -4.93 -21.14
CA GLY A 455 -7.08 -3.96 -22.01
C GLY A 455 -6.16 -3.40 -23.10
N ILE A 456 -4.91 -3.08 -22.76
CA ILE A 456 -3.89 -2.62 -23.71
C ILE A 456 -3.56 -3.73 -24.73
N ASP A 457 -3.37 -4.97 -24.28
CA ASP A 457 -3.10 -6.12 -25.18
C ASP A 457 -4.23 -6.33 -26.18
N GLU A 458 -5.48 -6.28 -25.74
CA GLU A 458 -6.67 -6.36 -26.60
C GLU A 458 -6.75 -5.19 -27.59
N TYR A 459 -6.45 -3.98 -27.15
CA TYR A 459 -6.46 -2.78 -27.99
C TYR A 459 -5.42 -2.86 -29.10
N ILE A 460 -4.17 -3.18 -28.76
CA ILE A 460 -3.07 -3.26 -29.75
C ILE A 460 -3.34 -4.37 -30.78
N LYS A 461 -3.76 -5.54 -30.36
CA LYS A 461 -4.09 -6.65 -31.26
C LYS A 461 -5.21 -6.33 -32.26
N ASN A 462 -6.13 -5.45 -31.90
CA ASN A 462 -7.27 -5.11 -32.75
C ASN A 462 -7.04 -3.87 -33.63
N ASN A 463 -6.09 -2.99 -33.30
CA ASN A 463 -5.95 -1.68 -33.92
C ASN A 463 -4.55 -1.38 -34.48
N LYS A 464 -3.56 -2.18 -34.17
CA LYS A 464 -2.17 -2.00 -34.62
C LYS A 464 -1.64 -3.30 -35.27
#